data_57d59e0feb36a0429545a4f0aed6b155
#
_entry.id   57d59e0feb36a0429545a4f0aed6b155
#
_cell.length_a   1.000
_cell.length_b   1.000
_cell.length_c   1.000
_cell.angle_alpha   90.00
_cell.angle_beta   90.00
_cell.angle_gamma   90.00
#
_symmetry.space_group_name_H-M   'P 1'
#
loop_
_entity.id
_entity.type
_entity.pdbx_description
1 polymer ?
#
loop_
_entity_poly.entity_id
_entity_poly.type
_entity_poly.pdbx_seq_one_letter_code
_entity_poly.pdbx_strand_id
1 'polypeptide(L)'
;MGDMLKGRVAVITGAGNGLGRAHAIGMAAQGAKIVINDIGTSFDGKGTSRDAADAVVKTIAQSGGIATANYDSVATEEGAQNIIKTTISRYGRIDILVNNAGIIRNNPIYEVQTEDWDAMIKTHLYGTFYCTRGATAIMKEQKYGRIINTSSHIGLGSAAGATYAAAKEGITGFSRSVARDMAKFGVTCNIIRPIAAWRGAKIKIKAYEANRPEDVSALVIFLASEAADHINGCIFEVFNGHVGIFEEPPQVKQVLQKKGHFTPEELAEAIPQTLTKGRSREAFPEVLPFSLKPPKEG
;
A
#
# COMPACT_ATOMS: atom_id res chain seq x y z
N MET A 1 -15.85 20.31 -9.68
CA MET A 1 -14.54 19.80 -9.22
C MET A 1 -14.27 20.37 -7.83
N GLY A 2 -13.77 19.54 -6.92
CA GLY A 2 -13.20 20.03 -5.66
C GLY A 2 -11.82 20.65 -5.89
N ASP A 3 -11.23 21.22 -4.84
CA ASP A 3 -9.94 21.92 -4.93
C ASP A 3 -8.90 21.49 -3.89
N MET A 4 -9.17 20.40 -3.14
CA MET A 4 -8.25 19.89 -2.10
C MET A 4 -6.82 19.63 -2.61
N LEU A 5 -6.67 19.28 -3.89
CA LEU A 5 -5.39 18.98 -4.52
C LEU A 5 -5.09 19.90 -5.71
N LYS A 6 -5.72 21.08 -5.74
CA LYS A 6 -5.55 22.05 -6.83
C LYS A 6 -4.09 22.45 -7.01
N GLY A 7 -3.61 22.31 -8.25
CA GLY A 7 -2.23 22.63 -8.61
C GLY A 7 -1.19 21.58 -8.22
N ARG A 8 -1.58 20.49 -7.52
CA ARG A 8 -0.70 19.38 -7.17
C ARG A 8 -0.50 18.41 -8.34
N VAL A 9 0.62 17.72 -8.33
CA VAL A 9 0.96 16.68 -9.31
C VAL A 9 1.08 15.35 -8.57
N ALA A 10 0.28 14.37 -8.99
CA ALA A 10 0.25 13.03 -8.40
C ALA A 10 0.72 11.96 -9.38
N VAL A 11 1.57 11.07 -8.90
CA VAL A 11 1.94 9.81 -9.56
C VAL A 11 1.23 8.68 -8.85
N ILE A 12 0.51 7.84 -9.60
CA ILE A 12 -0.17 6.67 -9.05
C ILE A 12 0.27 5.45 -9.86
N THR A 13 0.89 4.48 -9.17
CA THR A 13 1.33 3.24 -9.81
C THR A 13 0.22 2.19 -9.78
N GLY A 14 0.12 1.37 -10.84
CA GLY A 14 -0.98 0.42 -11.00
C GLY A 14 -2.34 1.12 -11.14
N ALA A 15 -2.37 2.24 -11.86
CA ALA A 15 -3.51 3.16 -11.90
C ALA A 15 -4.53 2.87 -13.01
N GLY A 16 -4.34 1.82 -13.81
CA GLY A 16 -5.25 1.47 -14.90
C GLY A 16 -6.55 0.80 -14.42
N ASN A 17 -6.56 0.21 -13.22
CA ASN A 17 -7.71 -0.56 -12.72
C ASN A 17 -7.87 -0.43 -11.18
N GLY A 18 -9.02 -0.90 -10.68
CA GLY A 18 -9.29 -1.08 -9.25
C GLY A 18 -9.01 0.16 -8.40
N LEU A 19 -8.29 -0.03 -7.30
CA LEU A 19 -7.93 1.04 -6.35
C LEU A 19 -7.16 2.18 -7.04
N GLY A 20 -6.12 1.87 -7.80
CA GLY A 20 -5.30 2.89 -8.46
C GLY A 20 -6.10 3.75 -9.43
N ARG A 21 -7.02 3.15 -10.21
CA ARG A 21 -7.95 3.91 -11.07
C ARG A 21 -8.86 4.83 -10.26
N ALA A 22 -9.41 4.34 -9.16
CA ALA A 22 -10.29 5.14 -8.30
C ALA A 22 -9.52 6.31 -7.65
N HIS A 23 -8.28 6.08 -7.18
CA HIS A 23 -7.42 7.13 -6.67
C HIS A 23 -7.14 8.20 -7.73
N ALA A 24 -6.80 7.78 -8.96
CA ALA A 24 -6.48 8.67 -10.05
C ALA A 24 -7.65 9.58 -10.44
N ILE A 25 -8.83 8.99 -10.63
CA ILE A 25 -10.04 9.74 -10.97
C ILE A 25 -10.44 10.67 -9.82
N GLY A 26 -10.41 10.17 -8.57
CA GLY A 26 -10.76 10.96 -7.39
C GLY A 26 -9.81 12.15 -7.17
N MET A 27 -8.49 11.95 -7.30
CA MET A 27 -7.51 13.04 -7.18
C MET A 27 -7.64 14.06 -8.32
N ALA A 28 -7.90 13.62 -9.54
CA ALA A 28 -8.16 14.52 -10.67
C ALA A 28 -9.41 15.37 -10.42
N ALA A 29 -10.47 14.78 -9.86
CA ALA A 29 -11.69 15.51 -9.49
C ALA A 29 -11.44 16.55 -8.38
N GLN A 30 -10.36 16.42 -7.60
CA GLN A 30 -9.90 17.40 -6.61
C GLN A 30 -8.85 18.37 -7.15
N GLY A 31 -8.65 18.43 -8.47
CA GLY A 31 -7.81 19.42 -9.14
C GLY A 31 -6.34 19.06 -9.30
N ALA A 32 -5.94 17.82 -9.01
CA ALA A 32 -4.57 17.35 -9.26
C ALA A 32 -4.34 17.04 -10.75
N LYS A 33 -3.10 17.22 -11.20
CA LYS A 33 -2.60 16.66 -12.47
C LYS A 33 -2.05 15.27 -12.21
N ILE A 34 -2.40 14.27 -13.02
CA ILE A 34 -2.16 12.87 -12.70
C ILE A 34 -1.21 12.23 -13.72
N VAL A 35 -0.22 11.48 -13.23
CA VAL A 35 0.49 10.47 -14.03
C VAL A 35 -0.10 9.10 -13.70
N ILE A 36 -0.72 8.48 -14.70
CA ILE A 36 -1.31 7.16 -14.67
C ILE A 36 -0.23 6.17 -15.07
N ASN A 37 0.43 5.55 -14.10
CA ASN A 37 1.37 4.49 -14.41
C ASN A 37 0.67 3.13 -14.33
N ASP A 38 0.67 2.39 -15.42
CA ASP A 38 0.18 1.00 -15.48
C ASP A 38 0.80 0.28 -16.67
N ILE A 39 1.42 -0.87 -16.47
CA ILE A 39 2.00 -1.70 -17.52
C ILE A 39 0.94 -2.55 -18.23
N GLY A 40 -0.29 -2.61 -17.68
CA GLY A 40 -1.43 -3.32 -18.26
C GLY A 40 -1.37 -4.83 -18.18
N THR A 41 -0.79 -5.38 -17.10
CA THR A 41 -0.76 -6.83 -16.86
C THR A 41 -2.11 -7.36 -16.37
N SER A 42 -2.29 -8.68 -16.50
CA SER A 42 -3.27 -9.44 -15.72
C SER A 42 -2.96 -9.34 -14.21
N PHE A 43 -3.88 -9.82 -13.36
CA PHE A 43 -3.72 -9.75 -11.90
C PHE A 43 -2.52 -10.56 -11.38
N ASP A 44 -2.04 -11.56 -12.11
CA ASP A 44 -0.87 -12.40 -11.81
C ASP A 44 0.43 -11.87 -12.43
N GLY A 45 0.38 -10.70 -13.10
CA GLY A 45 1.54 -10.01 -13.64
C GLY A 45 1.95 -10.45 -15.05
N LYS A 46 1.06 -11.07 -15.83
CA LYS A 46 1.35 -11.53 -17.20
C LYS A 46 0.85 -10.55 -18.24
N GLY A 47 1.55 -10.49 -19.37
CA GLY A 47 1.21 -9.64 -20.50
C GLY A 47 1.48 -8.14 -20.24
N THR A 48 1.21 -7.34 -21.26
CA THR A 48 1.29 -5.87 -21.19
C THR A 48 0.23 -5.27 -22.12
N SER A 49 -0.38 -4.13 -21.75
CA SER A 49 -1.28 -3.35 -22.60
C SER A 49 -1.28 -1.89 -22.16
N ARG A 50 -1.42 -0.98 -23.12
CA ARG A 50 -1.61 0.45 -22.85
C ARG A 50 -3.06 0.80 -22.52
N ASP A 51 -4.00 -0.04 -22.90
CA ASP A 51 -5.44 0.26 -22.91
C ASP A 51 -5.97 0.70 -21.54
N ALA A 52 -5.52 0.05 -20.47
CA ALA A 52 -5.99 0.34 -19.13
C ALA A 52 -5.60 1.77 -18.68
N ALA A 53 -4.34 2.15 -18.87
CA ALA A 53 -3.86 3.50 -18.54
C ALA A 53 -4.53 4.57 -19.43
N ASP A 54 -4.61 4.32 -20.74
CA ASP A 54 -5.20 5.24 -21.70
C ASP A 54 -6.71 5.46 -21.44
N ALA A 55 -7.44 4.40 -21.05
CA ALA A 55 -8.84 4.52 -20.69
C ALA A 55 -9.05 5.45 -19.48
N VAL A 56 -8.16 5.38 -18.47
CA VAL A 56 -8.22 6.27 -17.31
C VAL A 56 -7.88 7.71 -17.68
N VAL A 57 -6.86 7.93 -18.49
CA VAL A 57 -6.52 9.26 -19.03
C VAL A 57 -7.70 9.87 -19.77
N LYS A 58 -8.34 9.09 -20.66
CA LYS A 58 -9.55 9.52 -21.38
C LYS A 58 -10.69 9.87 -20.42
N THR A 59 -10.96 9.05 -19.40
CA THR A 59 -11.99 9.31 -18.42
C THR A 59 -11.76 10.62 -17.67
N ILE A 60 -10.51 10.87 -17.23
CA ILE A 60 -10.13 12.10 -16.53
C ILE A 60 -10.29 13.32 -17.45
N ALA A 61 -9.83 13.22 -18.71
CA ALA A 61 -9.95 14.31 -19.70
C ALA A 61 -11.41 14.65 -20.02
N GLN A 62 -12.28 13.65 -20.15
CA GLN A 62 -13.73 13.84 -20.36
C GLN A 62 -14.40 14.57 -19.19
N SER A 63 -13.85 14.45 -17.98
CA SER A 63 -14.32 15.17 -16.79
C SER A 63 -13.63 16.54 -16.61
N GLY A 64 -12.83 16.99 -17.58
CA GLY A 64 -12.12 18.27 -17.54
C GLY A 64 -10.84 18.26 -16.70
N GLY A 65 -10.38 17.10 -16.24
CA GLY A 65 -9.10 16.91 -15.53
C GLY A 65 -7.90 16.77 -16.48
N ILE A 66 -6.70 16.72 -15.89
CA ILE A 66 -5.44 16.60 -16.63
C ILE A 66 -4.73 15.32 -16.20
N ALA A 67 -4.44 14.44 -17.17
CA ALA A 67 -3.68 13.21 -16.91
C ALA A 67 -2.76 12.86 -18.07
N THR A 68 -1.71 12.08 -17.76
CA THR A 68 -0.75 11.54 -18.73
C THR A 68 -0.50 10.08 -18.40
N ALA A 69 -0.50 9.19 -19.38
CA ALA A 69 -0.15 7.78 -19.21
C ALA A 69 1.37 7.57 -19.17
N ASN A 70 1.77 6.56 -18.40
CA ASN A 70 3.11 5.99 -18.39
C ASN A 70 2.98 4.47 -18.30
N TYR A 71 3.79 3.70 -19.04
CA TYR A 71 3.67 2.25 -19.19
C TYR A 71 4.91 1.50 -18.69
N ASP A 72 5.80 2.19 -17.97
CA ASP A 72 7.01 1.57 -17.44
C ASP A 72 6.71 0.67 -16.23
N SER A 73 7.55 -0.35 -16.06
CA SER A 73 7.43 -1.30 -14.94
C SER A 73 8.01 -0.72 -13.66
N VAL A 74 7.25 -0.77 -12.56
CA VAL A 74 7.79 -0.46 -11.22
C VAL A 74 8.79 -1.51 -10.72
N ALA A 75 8.77 -2.73 -11.27
CA ALA A 75 9.61 -3.84 -10.83
C ALA A 75 11.09 -3.68 -11.22
N THR A 76 11.44 -2.67 -11.99
CA THR A 76 12.81 -2.34 -12.40
C THR A 76 13.17 -0.92 -11.98
N GLU A 77 14.44 -0.71 -11.65
CA GLU A 77 14.93 0.62 -11.30
C GLU A 77 14.78 1.60 -12.45
N GLU A 78 15.11 1.17 -13.69
CA GLU A 78 14.98 1.96 -14.89
C GLU A 78 13.52 2.39 -15.12
N GLY A 79 12.58 1.45 -15.03
CA GLY A 79 11.16 1.76 -15.19
C GLY A 79 10.65 2.77 -14.17
N ALA A 80 11.02 2.60 -12.89
CA ALA A 80 10.67 3.56 -11.85
C ALA A 80 11.29 4.95 -12.13
N GLN A 81 12.55 5.02 -12.60
CA GLN A 81 13.17 6.28 -13.02
C GLN A 81 12.42 6.93 -14.19
N ASN A 82 11.95 6.15 -15.16
CA ASN A 82 11.18 6.65 -16.30
C ASN A 82 9.81 7.20 -15.87
N ILE A 83 9.15 6.59 -14.87
CA ILE A 83 7.92 7.14 -14.28
C ILE A 83 8.18 8.54 -13.70
N ILE A 84 9.25 8.70 -12.93
CA ILE A 84 9.63 9.98 -12.33
C ILE A 84 10.01 10.99 -13.42
N LYS A 85 10.83 10.61 -14.42
CA LYS A 85 11.22 11.46 -15.54
C LYS A 85 10.00 11.94 -16.35
N THR A 86 9.04 11.03 -16.62
CA THR A 86 7.78 11.39 -17.31
C THR A 86 7.04 12.47 -16.52
N THR A 87 6.97 12.33 -15.20
CA THR A 87 6.27 13.29 -14.35
C THR A 87 6.93 14.68 -14.39
N ILE A 88 8.25 14.72 -14.22
CA ILE A 88 9.00 15.97 -14.24
C ILE A 88 8.98 16.63 -15.60
N SER A 89 9.17 15.87 -16.68
CA SER A 89 9.11 16.40 -18.03
C SER A 89 7.76 17.01 -18.39
N ARG A 90 6.68 16.41 -17.86
CA ARG A 90 5.31 16.83 -18.18
C ARG A 90 4.79 17.96 -17.29
N TYR A 91 5.16 17.96 -16.01
CA TYR A 91 4.54 18.82 -15.02
C TYR A 91 5.52 19.62 -14.14
N GLY A 92 6.82 19.35 -14.23
CA GLY A 92 7.89 20.09 -13.53
C GLY A 92 8.03 19.78 -12.03
N ARG A 93 7.14 18.96 -11.45
CA ARG A 93 7.11 18.65 -10.01
C ARG A 93 6.47 17.31 -9.69
N ILE A 94 6.69 16.81 -8.49
CA ILE A 94 5.95 15.67 -7.90
C ILE A 94 5.53 16.06 -6.48
N ASP A 95 4.24 16.16 -6.22
CA ASP A 95 3.71 16.48 -4.89
C ASP A 95 3.21 15.23 -4.16
N ILE A 96 2.66 14.28 -4.91
CA ILE A 96 2.00 13.10 -4.36
C ILE A 96 2.52 11.86 -5.09
N LEU A 97 2.89 10.84 -4.30
CA LEU A 97 3.20 9.50 -4.82
C LEU A 97 2.29 8.48 -4.13
N VAL A 98 1.50 7.75 -4.91
CA VAL A 98 0.72 6.61 -4.44
C VAL A 98 1.33 5.32 -4.99
N ASN A 99 2.03 4.58 -4.16
CA ASN A 99 2.56 3.26 -4.48
C ASN A 99 1.45 2.22 -4.29
N ASN A 100 0.76 1.90 -5.39
CA ASN A 100 -0.37 0.98 -5.38
C ASN A 100 -0.17 -0.23 -6.30
N ALA A 101 0.76 -0.20 -7.25
CA ALA A 101 1.03 -1.30 -8.17
C ALA A 101 1.24 -2.62 -7.41
N GLY A 102 0.64 -3.69 -7.92
CA GLY A 102 0.75 -5.00 -7.28
C GLY A 102 0.18 -6.12 -8.14
N ILE A 103 0.69 -7.32 -7.89
CA ILE A 103 0.25 -8.59 -8.47
C ILE A 103 -0.03 -9.58 -7.34
N ILE A 104 -0.68 -10.70 -7.64
CA ILE A 104 -0.95 -11.75 -6.64
C ILE A 104 -0.60 -13.11 -7.22
N ARG A 105 0.32 -13.82 -6.52
CA ARG A 105 0.72 -15.19 -6.76
C ARG A 105 0.84 -15.88 -5.40
N ASN A 106 -0.24 -16.50 -4.97
CA ASN A 106 -0.34 -17.11 -3.65
C ASN A 106 -0.27 -18.63 -3.76
N ASN A 107 0.66 -19.23 -3.02
CA ASN A 107 0.82 -20.65 -2.86
C ASN A 107 1.23 -20.99 -1.42
N PRO A 108 0.94 -22.19 -0.90
CA PRO A 108 1.55 -22.67 0.33
C PRO A 108 3.07 -22.56 0.25
N ILE A 109 3.75 -22.23 1.35
CA ILE A 109 5.19 -21.92 1.34
C ILE A 109 6.04 -23.03 0.71
N TYR A 110 5.66 -24.30 0.88
CA TYR A 110 6.35 -25.46 0.31
C TYR A 110 6.12 -25.66 -1.20
N GLU A 111 5.23 -24.88 -1.81
CA GLU A 111 4.92 -24.88 -3.26
C GLU A 111 5.36 -23.58 -3.97
N VAL A 112 5.83 -22.58 -3.22
CA VAL A 112 6.23 -21.29 -3.80
C VAL A 112 7.46 -21.49 -4.70
N GLN A 113 7.33 -21.09 -5.95
CA GLN A 113 8.46 -21.05 -6.89
C GLN A 113 9.25 -19.75 -6.70
N THR A 114 10.58 -19.82 -6.92
CA THR A 114 11.45 -18.64 -6.79
C THR A 114 11.03 -17.50 -7.70
N GLU A 115 10.54 -17.81 -8.90
CA GLU A 115 10.05 -16.84 -9.87
C GLU A 115 8.81 -16.10 -9.38
N ASP A 116 7.92 -16.78 -8.64
CA ASP A 116 6.75 -16.17 -8.04
C ASP A 116 7.13 -15.27 -6.86
N TRP A 117 8.05 -15.77 -6.02
CA TRP A 117 8.64 -14.95 -4.95
C TRP A 117 9.26 -13.67 -5.50
N ASP A 118 10.16 -13.80 -6.49
CA ASP A 118 10.87 -12.70 -7.10
C ASP A 118 9.92 -11.68 -7.74
N ALA A 119 8.90 -12.15 -8.50
CA ALA A 119 7.94 -11.27 -9.12
C ALA A 119 7.14 -10.46 -8.10
N MET A 120 6.74 -11.09 -6.99
CA MET A 120 6.02 -10.44 -5.91
C MET A 120 6.88 -9.39 -5.21
N ILE A 121 8.10 -9.76 -4.79
CA ILE A 121 9.02 -8.84 -4.11
C ILE A 121 9.42 -7.69 -5.03
N LYS A 122 9.75 -7.98 -6.29
CA LYS A 122 10.13 -6.95 -7.28
C LYS A 122 9.01 -5.95 -7.55
N THR A 123 7.78 -6.43 -7.74
CA THR A 123 6.66 -5.54 -8.02
C THR A 123 6.24 -4.70 -6.81
N HIS A 124 6.06 -5.35 -5.66
CA HIS A 124 5.53 -4.70 -4.47
C HIS A 124 6.59 -3.90 -3.71
N LEU A 125 7.67 -4.58 -3.25
CA LEU A 125 8.64 -3.97 -2.35
C LEU A 125 9.67 -3.14 -3.09
N TYR A 126 10.31 -3.71 -4.12
CA TYR A 126 11.27 -2.94 -4.94
C TYR A 126 10.57 -1.81 -5.70
N GLY A 127 9.36 -2.04 -6.25
CA GLY A 127 8.59 -1.01 -6.92
C GLY A 127 8.29 0.18 -6.01
N THR A 128 7.83 -0.09 -4.78
CA THR A 128 7.63 0.95 -3.77
C THR A 128 8.94 1.67 -3.43
N PHE A 129 10.03 0.92 -3.22
CA PHE A 129 11.35 1.50 -2.93
C PHE A 129 11.86 2.39 -4.06
N TYR A 130 11.89 1.91 -5.31
CA TYR A 130 12.42 2.66 -6.44
C TYR A 130 11.65 3.95 -6.71
N CYS A 131 10.31 3.87 -6.74
CA CYS A 131 9.47 5.05 -6.96
C CYS A 131 9.61 6.05 -5.81
N THR A 132 9.62 5.58 -4.55
CA THR A 132 9.79 6.44 -3.38
C THR A 132 11.15 7.12 -3.40
N ARG A 133 12.24 6.39 -3.66
CA ARG A 133 13.60 6.95 -3.73
C ARG A 133 13.69 8.05 -4.79
N GLY A 134 13.11 7.81 -5.98
CA GLY A 134 13.11 8.81 -7.05
C GLY A 134 12.28 10.05 -6.72
N ALA A 135 11.09 9.87 -6.14
CA ALA A 135 10.21 10.98 -5.77
C ALA A 135 10.77 11.79 -4.59
N THR A 136 11.30 11.13 -3.55
CA THR A 136 11.81 11.81 -2.35
C THR A 136 12.99 12.72 -2.63
N ALA A 137 13.85 12.42 -3.62
CA ALA A 137 14.92 13.32 -4.04
C ALA A 137 14.37 14.69 -4.49
N ILE A 138 13.24 14.68 -5.21
CA ILE A 138 12.59 15.89 -5.71
C ILE A 138 11.77 16.57 -4.60
N MET A 139 10.98 15.80 -3.85
CA MET A 139 10.16 16.29 -2.75
C MET A 139 10.99 16.99 -1.66
N LYS A 140 12.21 16.50 -1.41
CA LYS A 140 13.18 17.13 -0.49
C LYS A 140 13.52 18.56 -0.91
N GLU A 141 13.82 18.77 -2.19
CA GLU A 141 14.14 20.10 -2.73
C GLU A 141 12.90 21.01 -2.77
N GLN A 142 11.73 20.43 -3.05
CA GLN A 142 10.45 21.14 -3.02
C GLN A 142 10.00 21.53 -1.60
N LYS A 143 10.53 20.85 -0.56
CA LYS A 143 10.09 20.94 0.85
C LYS A 143 8.60 20.62 0.99
N TYR A 144 8.12 19.71 0.20
CA TYR A 144 6.73 19.24 0.18
C TYR A 144 6.65 17.86 -0.48
N GLY A 145 5.88 16.98 0.11
CA GLY A 145 5.54 15.68 -0.48
C GLY A 145 4.52 14.91 0.36
N ARG A 146 3.73 14.09 -0.32
CA ARG A 146 2.77 13.16 0.27
C ARG A 146 2.97 11.79 -0.34
N ILE A 147 3.39 10.82 0.46
CA ILE A 147 3.62 9.46 0.02
C ILE A 147 2.59 8.56 0.70
N ILE A 148 1.84 7.81 -0.09
CA ILE A 148 0.86 6.85 0.39
C ILE A 148 1.24 5.47 -0.16
N ASN A 149 1.61 4.56 0.73
CA ASN A 149 2.03 3.21 0.40
C ASN A 149 0.93 2.20 0.70
N THR A 150 0.64 1.31 -0.26
CA THR A 150 -0.39 0.29 -0.11
C THR A 150 0.19 -1.00 0.47
N SER A 151 -0.06 -1.23 1.76
CA SER A 151 0.16 -2.51 2.44
C SER A 151 -1.09 -3.39 2.35
N SER A 152 -1.31 -4.29 3.30
CA SER A 152 -2.48 -5.19 3.33
C SER A 152 -2.67 -5.76 4.74
N HIS A 153 -3.89 -6.15 5.08
CA HIS A 153 -4.15 -7.01 6.24
C HIS A 153 -3.45 -8.37 6.14
N ILE A 154 -3.32 -8.91 4.93
CA ILE A 154 -2.60 -10.17 4.68
C ILE A 154 -1.12 -10.05 5.05
N GLY A 155 -0.56 -8.84 5.09
CA GLY A 155 0.77 -8.56 5.63
C GLY A 155 0.96 -9.06 7.06
N LEU A 156 -0.08 -9.06 7.88
CA LEU A 156 -0.05 -9.57 9.25
C LEU A 156 0.06 -11.11 9.36
N GLY A 157 0.03 -11.81 8.23
CA GLY A 157 0.14 -13.25 8.11
C GLY A 157 -1.15 -13.90 7.61
N SER A 158 -1.05 -14.76 6.61
CA SER A 158 -2.17 -15.54 6.08
C SER A 158 -1.64 -16.86 5.51
N ALA A 159 -2.42 -17.92 5.63
CA ALA A 159 -2.11 -19.18 4.97
C ALA A 159 -1.98 -18.97 3.45
N ALA A 160 -1.02 -19.63 2.82
CA ALA A 160 -0.65 -19.47 1.41
C ALA A 160 -0.25 -18.05 0.97
N GLY A 161 -0.09 -17.13 1.92
CA GLY A 161 0.20 -15.71 1.66
C GLY A 161 1.64 -15.28 1.97
N ALA A 162 2.57 -16.19 2.22
CA ALA A 162 3.90 -15.86 2.74
C ALA A 162 4.66 -14.82 1.89
N THR A 163 4.65 -14.98 0.56
CA THR A 163 5.33 -14.06 -0.37
C THR A 163 4.71 -12.66 -0.34
N TYR A 164 3.38 -12.60 -0.37
CA TYR A 164 2.64 -11.35 -0.33
C TYR A 164 2.80 -10.66 1.04
N ALA A 165 2.70 -11.42 2.13
CA ALA A 165 2.88 -10.91 3.48
C ALA A 165 4.29 -10.33 3.69
N ALA A 166 5.34 -11.03 3.23
CA ALA A 166 6.72 -10.53 3.28
C ALA A 166 6.87 -9.19 2.55
N ALA A 167 6.31 -9.07 1.34
CA ALA A 167 6.35 -7.82 0.58
C ALA A 167 5.60 -6.69 1.29
N LYS A 168 4.39 -6.95 1.82
CA LYS A 168 3.53 -5.93 2.41
C LYS A 168 4.00 -5.47 3.79
N GLU A 169 4.57 -6.37 4.62
CA GLU A 169 5.22 -5.94 5.87
C GLU A 169 6.58 -5.28 5.61
N GLY A 170 7.31 -5.69 4.56
CA GLY A 170 8.48 -4.96 4.09
C GLY A 170 8.15 -3.50 3.73
N ILE A 171 7.05 -3.26 3.01
CA ILE A 171 6.55 -1.91 2.71
C ILE A 171 6.21 -1.16 4.01
N THR A 172 5.59 -1.82 4.99
CA THR A 172 5.22 -1.20 6.27
C THR A 172 6.45 -0.72 7.03
N GLY A 173 7.48 -1.59 7.19
CA GLY A 173 8.75 -1.23 7.84
C GLY A 173 9.51 -0.13 7.10
N PHE A 174 9.60 -0.24 5.76
CA PHE A 174 10.19 0.76 4.89
C PHE A 174 9.52 2.13 5.05
N SER A 175 8.19 2.18 5.03
CA SER A 175 7.44 3.43 5.13
C SER A 175 7.64 4.16 6.45
N ARG A 176 7.74 3.42 7.57
CA ARG A 176 8.06 4.00 8.89
C ARG A 176 9.40 4.72 8.89
N SER A 177 10.41 4.16 8.21
CA SER A 177 11.73 4.79 8.08
C SER A 177 11.68 6.01 7.18
N VAL A 178 11.03 5.92 6.01
CA VAL A 178 10.84 7.05 5.09
C VAL A 178 10.12 8.21 5.77
N ALA A 179 9.08 7.93 6.56
CA ALA A 179 8.35 8.96 7.32
C ALA A 179 9.27 9.76 8.25
N ARG A 180 10.20 9.08 8.94
CA ARG A 180 11.19 9.72 9.83
C ARG A 180 12.24 10.50 9.06
N ASP A 181 12.80 9.91 7.99
CA ASP A 181 13.86 10.54 7.20
C ASP A 181 13.39 11.84 6.53
N MET A 182 12.13 11.84 6.08
CA MET A 182 11.59 12.89 5.23
C MET A 182 10.80 13.97 5.97
N ALA A 183 10.44 13.76 7.24
CA ALA A 183 9.63 14.70 8.03
C ALA A 183 10.21 16.13 8.05
N LYS A 184 11.53 16.27 8.25
CA LYS A 184 12.22 17.56 8.28
C LYS A 184 12.19 18.35 6.95
N PHE A 185 11.74 17.70 5.88
CA PHE A 185 11.60 18.31 4.56
C PHE A 185 10.13 18.60 4.20
N GLY A 186 9.19 18.49 5.16
CA GLY A 186 7.76 18.70 4.90
C GLY A 186 7.11 17.58 4.10
N VAL A 187 7.68 16.37 4.13
CA VAL A 187 7.18 15.20 3.43
C VAL A 187 6.61 14.20 4.41
N THR A 188 5.39 13.75 4.19
CA THR A 188 4.75 12.68 4.96
C THR A 188 4.74 11.36 4.18
N CYS A 189 4.83 10.25 4.90
CA CYS A 189 4.71 8.90 4.34
C CYS A 189 3.76 8.07 5.20
N ASN A 190 2.58 7.76 4.68
CA ASN A 190 1.57 6.99 5.38
C ASN A 190 1.24 5.69 4.65
N ILE A 191 0.64 4.76 5.35
CA ILE A 191 0.36 3.41 4.86
C ILE A 191 -1.15 3.16 4.92
N ILE A 192 -1.69 2.53 3.89
CA ILE A 192 -3.05 2.01 3.91
C ILE A 192 -3.04 0.47 3.83
N ARG A 193 -3.98 -0.17 4.53
CA ARG A 193 -4.33 -1.58 4.44
C ARG A 193 -5.78 -1.67 3.96
N PRO A 194 -6.01 -1.53 2.64
CA PRO A 194 -7.36 -1.45 2.09
C PRO A 194 -8.00 -2.83 1.98
N ILE A 195 -9.34 -2.85 2.06
CA ILE A 195 -10.15 -3.99 1.63
C ILE A 195 -11.12 -3.48 0.57
N ALA A 196 -10.93 -3.93 -0.65
CA ALA A 196 -11.78 -3.58 -1.78
C ALA A 196 -11.96 -4.76 -2.73
N ALA A 197 -13.02 -4.73 -3.52
CA ALA A 197 -13.22 -5.68 -4.60
C ALA A 197 -12.05 -5.61 -5.60
N TRP A 198 -11.50 -6.76 -6.00
CA TRP A 198 -10.39 -6.83 -6.92
C TRP A 198 -10.61 -7.93 -7.98
N ARG A 199 -9.97 -7.79 -9.15
CA ARG A 199 -10.21 -8.63 -10.35
C ARG A 199 -9.92 -10.12 -10.17
N GLY A 200 -9.10 -10.52 -9.22
CA GLY A 200 -8.68 -11.90 -8.98
C GLY A 200 -9.43 -12.58 -7.82
N ALA A 201 -10.43 -11.96 -7.22
CA ALA A 201 -11.20 -12.58 -6.15
C ALA A 201 -11.99 -13.77 -6.67
N LYS A 202 -11.49 -14.99 -6.41
CA LYS A 202 -12.19 -16.25 -6.74
C LYS A 202 -13.38 -16.51 -5.81
N ILE A 203 -13.41 -15.89 -4.65
CA ILE A 203 -14.45 -16.06 -3.64
C ILE A 203 -15.35 -14.82 -3.68
N LYS A 204 -16.58 -15.01 -4.11
CA LYS A 204 -17.64 -14.00 -3.98
C LYS A 204 -18.11 -13.94 -2.52
N ILE A 205 -17.33 -13.32 -1.66
CA ILE A 205 -17.79 -13.00 -0.32
C ILE A 205 -18.62 -11.72 -0.47
N LYS A 206 -19.92 -11.77 -0.17
CA LYS A 206 -20.83 -10.60 -0.23
C LYS A 206 -20.24 -9.36 0.46
N ALA A 207 -19.49 -9.55 1.55
CA ALA A 207 -18.78 -8.47 2.24
C ALA A 207 -17.73 -7.77 1.36
N TYR A 208 -17.11 -8.46 0.40
CA TYR A 208 -16.15 -7.84 -0.54
C TYR A 208 -16.81 -7.13 -1.71
N GLU A 209 -17.99 -7.59 -2.14
CA GLU A 209 -18.73 -6.95 -3.25
C GLU A 209 -19.21 -5.55 -2.86
N ALA A 210 -19.46 -5.31 -1.56
CA ALA A 210 -19.84 -4.01 -1.03
C ALA A 210 -18.68 -3.01 -0.90
N ASN A 211 -17.40 -3.48 -0.95
CA ASN A 211 -16.22 -2.66 -0.75
C ASN A 211 -15.74 -2.06 -2.07
N ARG A 212 -16.26 -0.91 -2.42
CA ARG A 212 -15.89 -0.22 -3.66
C ARG A 212 -14.50 0.41 -3.55
N PRO A 213 -13.69 0.43 -4.62
CA PRO A 213 -12.41 1.14 -4.65
C PRO A 213 -12.52 2.62 -4.29
N GLU A 214 -13.64 3.26 -4.59
CA GLU A 214 -13.93 4.67 -4.30
C GLU A 214 -13.97 4.95 -2.79
N ASP A 215 -14.42 3.99 -1.97
CA ASP A 215 -14.50 4.13 -0.51
C ASP A 215 -13.09 4.24 0.11
N VAL A 216 -12.11 3.56 -0.49
CA VAL A 216 -10.69 3.67 -0.11
C VAL A 216 -10.08 4.99 -0.59
N SER A 217 -10.51 5.45 -1.77
CA SER A 217 -9.96 6.65 -2.40
C SER A 217 -10.17 7.92 -1.59
N ALA A 218 -11.26 8.03 -0.84
CA ALA A 218 -11.54 9.18 0.01
C ALA A 218 -10.43 9.42 1.05
N LEU A 219 -9.98 8.35 1.73
CA LEU A 219 -8.86 8.43 2.68
C LEU A 219 -7.54 8.79 1.98
N VAL A 220 -7.26 8.20 0.82
CA VAL A 220 -6.03 8.46 0.06
C VAL A 220 -5.95 9.91 -0.41
N ILE A 221 -7.07 10.49 -0.86
CA ILE A 221 -7.17 11.90 -1.22
C ILE A 221 -6.94 12.80 -0.01
N PHE A 222 -7.56 12.48 1.13
CA PHE A 222 -7.35 13.22 2.38
C PHE A 222 -5.87 13.19 2.81
N LEU A 223 -5.23 12.00 2.84
CA LEU A 223 -3.81 11.87 3.19
C LEU A 223 -2.88 12.57 2.19
N ALA A 224 -3.31 12.77 0.95
CA ALA A 224 -2.57 13.50 -0.08
C ALA A 224 -2.72 15.04 0.05
N SER A 225 -3.64 15.53 0.85
CA SER A 225 -3.94 16.95 1.00
C SER A 225 -3.11 17.64 2.08
N GLU A 226 -3.20 18.96 2.14
CA GLU A 226 -2.60 19.78 3.20
C GLU A 226 -3.30 19.55 4.55
N ALA A 227 -4.58 19.18 4.54
CA ALA A 227 -5.33 18.90 5.78
C ALA A 227 -4.74 17.73 6.59
N ALA A 228 -3.95 16.85 5.96
CA ALA A 228 -3.28 15.73 6.59
C ALA A 228 -1.78 15.97 6.87
N ASP A 229 -1.32 17.23 6.88
CA ASP A 229 0.11 17.57 7.06
C ASP A 229 0.70 17.05 8.37
N HIS A 230 -0.10 16.97 9.40
CA HIS A 230 0.27 16.46 10.74
C HIS A 230 0.25 14.93 10.85
N ILE A 231 -0.19 14.20 9.80
CA ILE A 231 -0.30 12.74 9.79
C ILE A 231 0.93 12.16 9.08
N ASN A 232 1.81 11.48 9.83
CA ASN A 232 3.03 10.93 9.28
C ASN A 232 3.44 9.63 9.97
N GLY A 233 3.75 8.59 9.19
CA GLY A 233 4.14 7.27 9.69
C GLY A 233 2.97 6.42 10.17
N CYS A 234 1.74 6.84 9.91
CA CYS A 234 0.52 6.15 10.34
C CYS A 234 0.11 5.03 9.39
N ILE A 235 -0.51 3.99 9.95
CA ILE A 235 -1.08 2.88 9.21
C ILE A 235 -2.58 2.88 9.40
N PHE A 236 -3.31 2.94 8.30
CA PHE A 236 -4.76 2.96 8.31
C PHE A 236 -5.34 1.69 7.68
N GLU A 237 -6.40 1.14 8.27
CA GLU A 237 -7.31 0.24 7.56
C GLU A 237 -8.47 1.04 6.97
N VAL A 238 -8.94 0.64 5.79
CA VAL A 238 -10.02 1.36 5.11
C VAL A 238 -10.83 0.46 4.18
N PHE A 239 -12.15 0.49 4.33
CA PHE A 239 -13.13 -0.22 3.50
C PHE A 239 -14.54 0.24 3.83
N ASN A 240 -15.46 0.28 2.85
CA ASN A 240 -16.92 0.42 3.01
C ASN A 240 -17.35 1.36 4.16
N GLY A 241 -16.87 2.61 4.15
CA GLY A 241 -17.19 3.60 5.19
C GLY A 241 -16.46 3.40 6.53
N HIS A 242 -15.60 2.39 6.64
CA HIS A 242 -14.75 2.16 7.81
C HIS A 242 -13.36 2.75 7.58
N VAL A 243 -12.87 3.51 8.54
CA VAL A 243 -11.48 3.97 8.63
C VAL A 243 -10.99 3.74 10.06
N GLY A 244 -9.95 2.92 10.19
CA GLY A 244 -9.29 2.65 11.46
C GLY A 244 -7.80 3.01 11.39
N ILE A 245 -7.18 3.22 12.53
CA ILE A 245 -5.73 3.45 12.66
C ILE A 245 -5.12 2.33 13.51
N PHE A 246 -4.00 1.78 13.04
CA PHE A 246 -3.24 0.81 13.83
C PHE A 246 -2.40 1.52 14.89
N GLU A 247 -2.23 0.88 16.05
CA GLU A 247 -1.27 1.33 17.05
C GLU A 247 0.16 1.16 16.51
N GLU A 248 0.93 2.23 16.53
CA GLU A 248 2.28 2.27 15.96
C GLU A 248 3.26 3.09 16.81
N PRO A 249 4.47 2.58 17.04
CA PRO A 249 4.94 1.23 16.70
C PRO A 249 4.32 0.16 17.64
N PRO A 250 4.33 -1.13 17.24
CA PRO A 250 3.88 -2.21 18.11
C PRO A 250 4.60 -2.17 19.46
N GLN A 251 3.86 -2.31 20.55
CA GLN A 251 4.38 -2.26 21.90
C GLN A 251 4.66 -3.66 22.45
N VAL A 252 5.65 -3.77 23.34
CA VAL A 252 5.90 -5.01 24.10
C VAL A 252 4.76 -5.21 25.10
N LYS A 253 3.95 -6.24 24.89
CA LYS A 253 2.76 -6.51 25.68
C LYS A 253 3.08 -7.00 27.10
N GLN A 254 4.13 -7.81 27.24
CA GLN A 254 4.48 -8.49 28.49
C GLN A 254 5.98 -8.79 28.51
N VAL A 255 6.60 -8.71 29.68
CA VAL A 255 8.03 -8.90 29.87
C VAL A 255 8.28 -9.92 30.98
N LEU A 256 9.24 -10.82 30.77
CA LEU A 256 9.92 -11.58 31.81
C LEU A 256 11.24 -10.87 32.12
N GLN A 257 11.53 -10.66 33.37
CA GLN A 257 12.76 -10.00 33.80
C GLN A 257 13.34 -10.64 35.06
N LYS A 258 14.65 -10.83 35.09
CA LYS A 258 15.40 -11.19 36.31
C LYS A 258 16.77 -10.49 36.29
N LYS A 259 17.46 -10.55 37.42
CA LYS A 259 18.86 -10.14 37.50
C LYS A 259 19.76 -11.20 36.81
N GLY A 260 20.60 -10.78 35.87
CA GLY A 260 21.43 -11.69 35.07
C GLY A 260 20.71 -12.18 33.79
N HIS A 261 21.11 -13.31 33.25
CA HIS A 261 20.52 -13.92 32.05
C HIS A 261 19.71 -15.17 32.39
N PHE A 262 18.74 -15.49 31.56
CA PHE A 262 17.96 -16.72 31.66
C PHE A 262 18.72 -17.92 31.11
N THR A 263 18.56 -19.09 31.76
CA THR A 263 18.92 -20.37 31.15
C THR A 263 17.80 -20.86 30.23
N PRO A 264 18.07 -21.77 29.27
CA PRO A 264 17.02 -22.40 28.46
C PRO A 264 15.95 -23.11 29.32
N GLU A 265 16.34 -23.75 30.40
CA GLU A 265 15.45 -24.47 31.31
C GLU A 265 14.49 -23.51 32.03
N GLU A 266 15.00 -22.40 32.54
CA GLU A 266 14.18 -21.36 33.17
C GLU A 266 13.17 -20.76 32.17
N LEU A 267 13.57 -20.55 30.90
CA LEU A 267 12.65 -20.06 29.86
C LEU A 267 11.61 -21.12 29.49
N ALA A 268 12.01 -22.41 29.43
CA ALA A 268 11.10 -23.50 29.13
C ALA A 268 10.00 -23.64 30.19
N GLU A 269 10.28 -23.33 31.47
CA GLU A 269 9.30 -23.30 32.53
C GLU A 269 8.45 -22.02 32.50
N ALA A 270 9.08 -20.85 32.42
CA ALA A 270 8.42 -19.57 32.63
C ALA A 270 7.55 -19.12 31.42
N ILE A 271 8.03 -19.29 30.17
CA ILE A 271 7.35 -18.76 28.98
C ILE A 271 5.95 -19.36 28.78
N PRO A 272 5.73 -20.69 28.87
CA PRO A 272 4.40 -21.27 28.68
C PRO A 272 3.37 -20.80 29.73
N GLN A 273 3.81 -20.51 30.94
CA GLN A 273 2.94 -20.07 32.01
C GLN A 273 2.63 -18.58 31.99
N THR A 274 3.40 -17.78 31.20
CA THR A 274 3.33 -16.33 31.17
C THR A 274 3.15 -15.79 29.75
N LEU A 275 4.24 -15.58 29.02
CA LEU A 275 4.22 -14.87 27.71
C LEU A 275 3.37 -15.57 26.64
N THR A 276 3.29 -16.90 26.69
CA THR A 276 2.56 -17.70 25.71
C THR A 276 1.40 -18.49 26.31
N LYS A 277 0.95 -18.12 27.52
CA LYS A 277 -0.19 -18.76 28.18
C LYS A 277 -1.43 -18.78 27.27
N GLY A 278 -1.99 -19.95 27.05
CA GLY A 278 -3.18 -20.15 26.21
C GLY A 278 -2.91 -20.17 24.70
N ARG A 279 -1.64 -20.08 24.26
CA ARG A 279 -1.29 -20.26 22.85
C ARG A 279 -1.19 -21.75 22.50
N SER A 280 -1.60 -22.08 21.29
CA SER A 280 -1.35 -23.40 20.69
C SER A 280 -0.69 -23.22 19.31
N ARG A 281 -0.12 -24.32 18.79
CA ARG A 281 0.51 -24.34 17.46
C ARG A 281 -0.45 -23.93 16.33
N GLU A 282 -1.74 -24.12 16.53
CA GLU A 282 -2.78 -23.90 15.52
C GLU A 282 -3.59 -22.60 15.78
N ALA A 283 -3.41 -21.96 16.95
CA ALA A 283 -4.10 -20.72 17.30
C ALA A 283 -3.30 -19.49 16.84
N PHE A 284 -3.67 -18.94 15.71
CA PHE A 284 -3.12 -17.70 15.19
C PHE A 284 -4.02 -16.50 15.54
N PRO A 285 -3.44 -15.32 15.77
CA PRO A 285 -4.22 -14.09 15.85
C PRO A 285 -5.00 -13.86 14.56
N GLU A 286 -6.25 -13.45 14.68
CA GLU A 286 -7.05 -13.08 13.51
C GLU A 286 -6.49 -11.83 12.83
N VAL A 287 -6.35 -11.88 11.51
CA VAL A 287 -5.79 -10.79 10.70
C VAL A 287 -6.84 -9.99 9.94
N LEU A 288 -8.10 -10.47 9.93
CA LEU A 288 -9.20 -9.74 9.30
C LEU A 288 -9.77 -8.68 10.27
N PRO A 289 -10.19 -7.52 9.75
CA PRO A 289 -10.90 -6.53 10.54
C PRO A 289 -12.12 -7.13 11.25
N PHE A 290 -12.39 -6.66 12.46
CA PHE A 290 -13.49 -7.16 13.29
C PHE A 290 -14.85 -7.17 12.57
N SER A 291 -15.11 -6.14 11.76
CA SER A 291 -16.35 -5.98 10.98
C SER A 291 -16.52 -6.98 9.83
N LEU A 292 -15.46 -7.70 9.46
CA LEU A 292 -15.50 -8.74 8.42
C LEU A 292 -15.53 -10.15 9.01
N LYS A 293 -15.50 -10.29 10.33
CA LYS A 293 -15.65 -11.58 11.00
C LYS A 293 -17.08 -12.07 10.76
N PRO A 294 -17.27 -13.36 10.39
CA PRO A 294 -18.60 -13.92 10.39
C PRO A 294 -19.20 -13.77 11.79
N PRO A 295 -20.53 -13.56 11.92
CA PRO A 295 -21.18 -13.57 13.22
C PRO A 295 -20.82 -14.87 13.92
N LYS A 296 -20.46 -14.80 15.21
CA LYS A 296 -20.25 -16.00 16.01
C LYS A 296 -21.55 -16.79 15.95
N GLU A 297 -21.47 -18.03 15.46
CA GLU A 297 -22.57 -18.96 15.61
C GLU A 297 -22.85 -19.11 17.09
N GLY A 298 -24.04 -18.65 17.52
CA GLY A 298 -24.52 -18.71 18.89
C GLY A 298 -24.97 -20.12 19.24
#